data_f2fd893f8f435693eb029a6bb889a51c
#
_entry.id   f2fd893f8f435693eb029a6bb889a51c
#
_cell.length_a   1.000
_cell.length_b   1.000
_cell.length_c   1.000
_cell.angle_alpha   90.00
_cell.angle_beta   90.00
_cell.angle_gamma   90.00
#
_symmetry.space_group_name_H-M   'P 1'
#
loop_
_entity.id
_entity.type
_entity.pdbx_description
1 polymer ?
#
loop_
_entity_poly.entity_id
_entity_poly.type
_entity_poly.pdbx_seq_one_letter_code
_entity_poly.pdbx_strand_id
1 'polypeptide(L)'
;MTILSEVTFKGKIHHAEDLSAIAAFTINGTPYLAVGSDESQKRVQLLKQTSKHGYEIDKDLEIELPVSKKSDEIDIESIAFDQKNTCLYIIGSHSQKRKTVRAEGKEALTAAQNRKRLTDDEIAPETDRNRIFQVSLKLKTGKVKGKIKQFDYLKKIFAKDDYLKRFIDIPSKENGIDIEGLAFQKKSLFLGFRGPILRGNYVPVMVISSDVLESSKKSPDYEIRFVQLNGGAIRDMTAVEDGFLIIGGPMGDAPGPYGIYFWDGTDMVYGTDRPVPTPSAVVLLEEIIPPVGAGSAQGKAEGITVLEETATGYNVLIIYDSIKDGGPQLWHIPKP
;
A
#
# COMPACT_ATOMS: atom_id res chain seq x y z
N MET A 1 -2.67 -22.67 8.07
CA MET A 1 -1.81 -21.53 8.41
C MET A 1 -0.37 -21.99 8.57
N THR A 2 0.53 -21.53 7.74
CA THR A 2 1.95 -21.88 7.94
C THR A 2 2.81 -20.63 7.75
N ILE A 3 3.08 -19.92 8.85
CA ILE A 3 4.23 -19.02 8.89
C ILE A 3 5.45 -19.91 8.71
N LEU A 4 6.18 -19.74 7.61
CA LEU A 4 7.36 -20.54 7.33
C LEU A 4 8.55 -20.13 8.21
N SER A 5 8.72 -18.83 8.40
CA SER A 5 9.81 -18.27 9.23
C SER A 5 9.64 -16.76 9.43
N GLU A 6 10.29 -16.25 10.46
CA GLU A 6 10.61 -14.85 10.55
C GLU A 6 11.73 -14.50 9.57
N VAL A 7 11.68 -13.31 9.00
CA VAL A 7 12.72 -12.74 8.17
C VAL A 7 13.38 -11.61 8.92
N THR A 8 14.69 -11.43 8.75
CA THR A 8 15.43 -10.39 9.46
C THR A 8 15.87 -9.30 8.49
N PHE A 9 15.57 -8.05 8.83
CA PHE A 9 16.14 -6.88 8.19
C PHE A 9 17.32 -6.37 9.02
N LYS A 10 18.49 -6.17 8.37
CA LYS A 10 19.71 -5.68 9.00
C LYS A 10 20.07 -4.28 8.52
N GLY A 11 20.68 -3.50 9.39
CA GLY A 11 21.05 -2.12 9.13
C GLY A 11 20.07 -1.13 9.78
N LYS A 12 20.27 0.16 9.53
CA LYS A 12 19.40 1.20 10.08
C LYS A 12 18.24 1.47 9.11
N ILE A 13 17.07 0.91 9.40
CA ILE A 13 15.84 1.25 8.69
C ILE A 13 15.35 2.61 9.20
N HIS A 14 15.00 3.51 8.27
CA HIS A 14 14.35 4.77 8.59
C HIS A 14 12.89 4.51 8.98
N HIS A 15 12.42 5.10 10.08
CA HIS A 15 11.05 4.88 10.59
C HIS A 15 10.72 3.39 10.71
N ALA A 16 11.58 2.68 11.45
CA ALA A 16 11.57 1.22 11.51
C ALA A 16 10.28 0.62 12.11
N GLU A 17 9.49 1.42 12.84
CA GLU A 17 8.22 1.01 13.45
C GLU A 17 7.00 1.39 12.58
N ASP A 18 7.22 2.14 11.49
CA ASP A 18 6.16 2.70 10.64
C ASP A 18 6.31 2.22 9.18
N LEU A 19 6.78 0.97 8.97
CA LEU A 19 6.90 0.41 7.62
C LEU A 19 5.54 0.02 7.07
N SER A 20 5.17 0.61 5.92
CA SER A 20 3.87 0.49 5.26
C SER A 20 3.97 -0.09 3.84
N ALA A 21 5.14 0.00 3.20
CA ALA A 21 5.29 -0.38 1.80
C ALA A 21 6.43 -1.36 1.56
N ILE A 22 6.20 -2.38 0.73
CA ILE A 22 7.22 -3.36 0.36
C ILE A 22 7.04 -3.87 -1.07
N ALA A 23 8.15 -4.05 -1.80
CA ALA A 23 8.15 -4.74 -3.10
C ALA A 23 9.40 -5.61 -3.27
N ALA A 24 9.22 -6.84 -3.71
CA ALA A 24 10.33 -7.74 -4.05
C ALA A 24 10.70 -7.63 -5.52
N PHE A 25 11.99 -7.66 -5.83
CA PHE A 25 12.51 -7.64 -7.18
C PHE A 25 13.95 -8.17 -7.25
N THR A 26 14.50 -8.26 -8.46
CA THR A 26 15.85 -8.81 -8.68
C THR A 26 16.73 -7.82 -9.42
N ILE A 27 17.94 -7.59 -8.91
CA ILE A 27 18.99 -6.84 -9.58
C ILE A 27 20.14 -7.79 -9.91
N ASN A 28 20.44 -7.95 -11.19
CA ASN A 28 21.53 -8.82 -11.65
C ASN A 28 21.54 -10.23 -11.01
N GLY A 29 20.35 -10.84 -10.91
CA GLY A 29 20.17 -12.17 -10.32
C GLY A 29 20.16 -12.21 -8.78
N THR A 30 20.36 -11.09 -8.10
CA THR A 30 20.29 -10.99 -6.64
C THR A 30 18.92 -10.47 -6.23
N PRO A 31 18.20 -11.14 -5.28
CA PRO A 31 16.95 -10.65 -4.75
C PRO A 31 17.13 -9.40 -3.89
N TYR A 32 16.22 -8.47 -4.04
CA TYR A 32 16.12 -7.22 -3.29
C TYR A 32 14.69 -6.98 -2.81
N LEU A 33 14.57 -6.20 -1.75
CA LEU A 33 13.31 -5.59 -1.31
C LEU A 33 13.46 -4.07 -1.40
N ALA A 34 12.43 -3.38 -1.88
CA ALA A 34 12.25 -1.96 -1.64
C ALA A 34 11.30 -1.80 -0.46
N VAL A 35 11.62 -0.95 0.51
CA VAL A 35 10.75 -0.65 1.65
C VAL A 35 10.56 0.85 1.80
N GLY A 36 9.34 1.24 2.18
CA GLY A 36 8.92 2.60 2.47
C GLY A 36 8.16 2.68 3.79
N SER A 37 7.97 3.90 4.29
CA SER A 37 7.26 4.21 5.52
C SER A 37 6.27 5.34 5.27
N ASP A 38 5.11 5.31 5.91
CA ASP A 38 4.11 6.38 5.90
C ASP A 38 4.63 7.66 6.57
N GLU A 39 5.49 7.57 7.56
CA GLU A 39 6.20 8.69 8.17
C GLU A 39 7.40 9.20 7.35
N SER A 40 7.65 8.60 6.17
CA SER A 40 8.78 8.99 5.32
C SER A 40 8.52 10.29 4.58
N GLN A 41 9.47 11.22 4.70
CA GLN A 41 9.41 12.47 3.94
C GLN A 41 9.73 12.26 2.45
N LYS A 42 10.62 11.32 2.09
CA LYS A 42 11.07 11.17 0.70
C LYS A 42 11.93 9.95 0.37
N ARG A 43 12.05 8.97 1.25
CA ARG A 43 13.05 7.90 1.09
C ARG A 43 12.41 6.53 0.93
N VAL A 44 12.96 5.78 -0.03
CA VAL A 44 12.76 4.35 -0.16
C VAL A 44 14.11 3.68 -0.03
N GLN A 45 14.22 2.69 0.87
CA GLN A 45 15.45 1.94 1.08
C GLN A 45 15.40 0.61 0.32
N LEU A 46 16.55 0.22 -0.24
CA LEU A 46 16.69 -1.08 -0.89
C LEU A 46 17.47 -2.02 0.01
N LEU A 47 16.92 -3.20 0.24
CA LEU A 47 17.52 -4.25 1.06
C LEU A 47 17.95 -5.40 0.16
N LYS A 48 19.22 -5.78 0.21
CA LYS A 48 19.78 -6.91 -0.53
C LYS A 48 19.65 -8.18 0.27
N GLN A 49 19.24 -9.27 -0.36
CA GLN A 49 19.23 -10.58 0.28
C GLN A 49 20.66 -11.04 0.61
N THR A 50 20.93 -11.39 1.86
CA THR A 50 22.21 -11.88 2.35
C THR A 50 22.18 -13.33 2.83
N SER A 51 20.98 -13.84 3.11
CA SER A 51 20.74 -15.24 3.46
C SER A 51 19.31 -15.64 3.07
N LYS A 52 18.94 -16.91 3.23
CA LYS A 52 17.60 -17.41 2.92
C LYS A 52 16.48 -16.61 3.59
N HIS A 53 16.71 -16.14 4.82
CA HIS A 53 15.74 -15.39 5.63
C HIS A 53 16.30 -14.06 6.13
N GLY A 54 17.27 -13.46 5.41
CA GLY A 54 17.90 -12.21 5.83
C GLY A 54 18.13 -11.26 4.69
N TYR A 55 17.80 -10.00 4.94
CA TYR A 55 18.05 -8.88 4.03
C TYR A 55 18.82 -7.79 4.78
N GLU A 56 19.70 -7.07 4.08
CA GLU A 56 20.50 -6.00 4.63
C GLU A 56 20.38 -4.76 3.77
N ILE A 57 20.30 -3.59 4.40
CA ILE A 57 20.25 -2.30 3.69
C ILE A 57 21.47 -2.14 2.79
N ASP A 58 21.20 -1.94 1.51
CA ASP A 58 22.22 -1.54 0.54
C ASP A 58 22.38 -0.02 0.57
N LYS A 59 23.40 0.44 1.30
CA LYS A 59 23.66 1.86 1.54
C LYS A 59 23.96 2.67 0.28
N ASP A 60 24.37 1.98 -0.80
CA ASP A 60 24.70 2.62 -2.07
C ASP A 60 23.48 2.81 -2.98
N LEU A 61 22.33 2.26 -2.60
CA LEU A 61 21.12 2.18 -3.42
C LEU A 61 19.89 2.85 -2.79
N GLU A 62 20.05 3.79 -1.89
CA GLU A 62 18.91 4.56 -1.36
C GLU A 62 18.27 5.44 -2.45
N ILE A 63 16.95 5.45 -2.53
CA ILE A 63 16.18 6.25 -3.48
C ILE A 63 15.63 7.47 -2.75
N GLU A 64 15.98 8.67 -3.22
CA GLU A 64 15.43 9.93 -2.75
C GLU A 64 14.41 10.46 -3.76
N LEU A 65 13.13 10.56 -3.34
CA LEU A 65 12.04 11.05 -4.19
C LEU A 65 12.11 12.57 -4.35
N PRO A 66 11.75 13.12 -5.53
CA PRO A 66 11.95 14.53 -5.88
C PRO A 66 10.82 15.43 -5.32
N VAL A 67 10.75 15.54 -4.02
CA VAL A 67 9.86 16.47 -3.30
C VAL A 67 10.62 17.65 -2.72
N SER A 68 9.94 18.71 -2.30
CA SER A 68 10.59 19.90 -1.78
C SER A 68 11.33 19.60 -0.47
N LYS A 69 12.38 20.37 -0.14
CA LYS A 69 13.08 20.26 1.15
C LYS A 69 12.24 20.65 2.36
N LYS A 70 11.12 21.35 2.12
CA LYS A 70 10.12 21.73 3.13
C LYS A 70 8.87 20.84 3.03
N SER A 71 9.01 19.70 2.36
CA SER A 71 7.94 18.74 2.22
C SER A 71 7.54 18.21 3.58
N ASP A 72 6.27 18.12 3.79
CA ASP A 72 5.64 17.27 4.79
C ASP A 72 5.85 15.79 4.38
N GLU A 73 5.25 14.86 5.04
CA GLU A 73 5.27 13.44 4.68
C GLU A 73 4.78 13.20 3.25
N ILE A 74 5.43 12.27 2.53
CA ILE A 74 4.84 11.67 1.31
C ILE A 74 3.78 10.66 1.69
N ASP A 75 3.88 10.08 2.90
CA ASP A 75 2.97 9.03 3.36
C ASP A 75 3.00 7.86 2.36
N ILE A 76 4.17 7.22 2.25
CA ILE A 76 4.38 6.14 1.28
C ILE A 76 3.62 4.91 1.73
N GLU A 77 2.62 4.50 1.00
CA GLU A 77 1.70 3.44 1.39
C GLU A 77 1.91 2.14 0.63
N SER A 78 2.41 2.20 -0.59
CA SER A 78 2.66 0.98 -1.35
C SER A 78 3.70 1.17 -2.44
N ILE A 79 4.37 0.06 -2.80
CA ILE A 79 5.37 -0.02 -3.85
C ILE A 79 5.07 -1.21 -4.76
N ALA A 80 5.06 -1.00 -6.06
CA ALA A 80 4.94 -2.07 -7.06
C ALA A 80 6.16 -2.09 -7.98
N PHE A 81 6.51 -3.26 -8.52
CA PHE A 81 7.64 -3.42 -9.42
C PHE A 81 7.25 -3.95 -10.78
N ASP A 82 7.72 -3.30 -11.83
CA ASP A 82 7.66 -3.75 -13.21
C ASP A 82 8.97 -4.46 -13.57
N GLN A 83 8.94 -5.78 -13.54
CA GLN A 83 10.09 -6.61 -13.84
C GLN A 83 10.61 -6.41 -15.27
N LYS A 84 9.71 -6.18 -16.23
CA LYS A 84 10.06 -6.04 -17.65
C LYS A 84 10.86 -4.77 -17.93
N ASN A 85 10.45 -3.66 -17.30
CA ASN A 85 11.10 -2.36 -17.50
C ASN A 85 12.06 -2.00 -16.37
N THR A 86 12.22 -2.86 -15.36
CA THR A 86 13.08 -2.63 -14.18
C THR A 86 12.72 -1.31 -13.51
N CYS A 87 11.45 -1.16 -13.14
CA CYS A 87 10.89 0.09 -12.67
C CYS A 87 10.06 -0.11 -11.39
N LEU A 88 10.31 0.73 -10.38
CA LEU A 88 9.48 0.84 -9.20
C LEU A 88 8.40 1.91 -9.43
N TYR A 89 7.18 1.60 -9.02
CA TYR A 89 6.10 2.56 -8.82
C TYR A 89 5.87 2.71 -7.33
N ILE A 90 5.78 3.95 -6.86
CA ILE A 90 5.64 4.29 -5.44
C ILE A 90 4.47 5.24 -5.33
N ILE A 91 3.56 5.00 -4.39
CA ILE A 91 2.38 5.84 -4.20
C ILE A 91 2.33 6.40 -2.79
N GLY A 92 1.95 7.67 -2.67
CA GLY A 92 1.50 8.26 -1.42
C GLY A 92 0.01 8.04 -1.20
N SER A 93 -0.46 8.17 0.03
CA SER A 93 -1.83 7.85 0.44
C SER A 93 -2.93 8.63 -0.29
N HIS A 94 -2.66 9.81 -0.83
CA HIS A 94 -3.66 10.76 -1.33
C HIS A 94 -4.70 11.17 -0.27
N SER A 95 -4.42 10.88 0.98
CA SER A 95 -5.30 11.07 2.11
C SER A 95 -5.34 12.54 2.59
N GLN A 96 -6.35 12.82 3.37
CA GLN A 96 -6.40 14.01 4.21
C GLN A 96 -6.48 13.62 5.67
N LYS A 97 -5.88 14.43 6.55
CA LYS A 97 -5.96 14.19 7.99
C LYS A 97 -6.46 15.41 8.74
N ARG A 98 -7.01 15.16 9.91
CA ARG A 98 -7.32 16.18 10.90
C ARG A 98 -6.80 15.77 12.26
N LYS A 99 -6.77 16.72 13.19
CA LYS A 99 -6.32 16.49 14.56
C LYS A 99 -7.18 15.41 15.23
N THR A 100 -6.58 14.31 15.64
CA THR A 100 -7.24 13.19 16.33
C THR A 100 -7.35 13.46 17.84
N VAL A 101 -8.26 12.75 18.53
CA VAL A 101 -8.28 12.69 20.00
C VAL A 101 -7.02 12.03 20.52
N ARG A 102 -6.50 12.50 21.68
CA ARG A 102 -5.28 11.98 22.30
C ARG A 102 -5.56 11.74 23.78
N ALA A 103 -5.96 10.55 24.13
CA ALA A 103 -6.30 10.15 25.49
C ALA A 103 -5.08 9.78 26.35
N GLU A 104 -4.00 9.35 25.70
CA GLU A 104 -2.81 8.78 26.34
C GLU A 104 -1.51 9.35 25.77
N GLY A 105 -0.39 9.06 26.43
CA GLY A 105 0.95 9.45 26.01
C GLY A 105 1.36 10.85 26.41
N LYS A 106 2.55 11.28 25.94
CA LYS A 106 3.15 12.59 26.30
C LYS A 106 2.33 13.80 25.84
N GLU A 107 1.50 13.62 24.84
CA GLU A 107 0.66 14.65 24.23
C GLU A 107 -0.83 14.45 24.56
N ALA A 108 -1.14 13.72 25.62
CA ALA A 108 -2.51 13.52 26.08
C ALA A 108 -3.21 14.86 26.33
N LEU A 109 -4.46 14.92 25.94
CA LEU A 109 -5.29 16.10 26.07
C LEU A 109 -6.36 15.91 27.12
N THR A 110 -6.83 17.03 27.71
CA THR A 110 -7.99 17.01 28.59
C THR A 110 -9.25 16.55 27.84
N ALA A 111 -10.24 16.05 28.58
CA ALA A 111 -11.52 15.67 28.00
C ALA A 111 -12.20 16.83 27.25
N ALA A 112 -12.08 18.05 27.75
CA ALA A 112 -12.61 19.25 27.09
C ALA A 112 -11.92 19.52 25.74
N GLN A 113 -10.59 19.39 25.69
CA GLN A 113 -9.83 19.56 24.46
C GLN A 113 -10.15 18.43 23.44
N ASN A 114 -10.27 17.19 23.91
CA ASN A 114 -10.67 16.07 23.07
C ASN A 114 -12.09 16.24 22.52
N ARG A 115 -13.07 16.72 23.34
CA ARG A 115 -14.41 17.04 22.84
C ARG A 115 -14.40 18.11 21.75
N LYS A 116 -13.54 19.12 21.88
CA LYS A 116 -13.36 20.14 20.83
C LYS A 116 -12.84 19.52 19.53
N ARG A 117 -11.93 18.54 19.61
CA ARG A 117 -11.40 17.83 18.42
C ARG A 117 -12.47 16.98 17.71
N LEU A 118 -13.46 16.45 18.43
CA LEU A 118 -14.57 15.70 17.80
C LEU A 118 -15.46 16.55 16.89
N THR A 119 -15.44 17.87 17.07
CA THR A 119 -16.23 18.83 16.27
C THR A 119 -15.34 19.76 15.44
N ASP A 120 -14.03 19.52 15.42
CA ASP A 120 -13.06 20.29 14.62
C ASP A 120 -13.14 19.80 13.18
N ASP A 121 -13.46 20.69 12.25
CA ASP A 121 -13.55 20.43 10.81
C ASP A 121 -12.30 20.88 10.03
N GLU A 122 -11.29 21.43 10.71
CA GLU A 122 -10.03 21.85 10.10
C GLU A 122 -9.27 20.65 9.54
N ILE A 123 -9.03 20.66 8.24
CA ILE A 123 -8.23 19.64 7.52
C ILE A 123 -6.83 20.20 7.30
N ALA A 124 -5.81 19.41 7.65
CA ALA A 124 -4.42 19.76 7.37
C ALA A 124 -4.11 19.55 5.88
N PRO A 125 -3.61 20.58 5.15
CA PRO A 125 -3.22 20.42 3.76
C PRO A 125 -1.88 19.70 3.66
N GLU A 126 -1.88 18.48 3.12
CA GLU A 126 -0.66 17.68 2.88
C GLU A 126 -0.57 17.32 1.40
N THR A 127 0.01 18.21 0.61
CA THR A 127 -0.01 18.11 -0.86
C THR A 127 0.97 17.07 -1.42
N ASP A 128 2.05 16.76 -0.69
CA ASP A 128 3.09 15.83 -1.16
C ASP A 128 2.64 14.36 -1.10
N ARG A 129 1.58 14.06 -0.36
CA ARG A 129 0.90 12.75 -0.36
C ARG A 129 0.19 12.42 -1.68
N ASN A 130 -0.13 13.44 -2.49
CA ASN A 130 -0.94 13.28 -3.70
C ASN A 130 -0.07 12.96 -4.93
N ARG A 131 0.78 11.92 -4.86
CA ARG A 131 1.74 11.61 -5.93
C ARG A 131 1.90 10.11 -6.17
N ILE A 132 2.12 9.78 -7.44
CA ILE A 132 2.70 8.52 -7.87
C ILE A 132 4.08 8.84 -8.45
N PHE A 133 5.09 8.06 -8.07
CA PHE A 133 6.44 8.15 -8.62
C PHE A 133 6.77 6.93 -9.46
N GLN A 134 7.53 7.15 -10.52
CA GLN A 134 8.14 6.10 -11.34
C GLN A 134 9.66 6.22 -11.25
N VAL A 135 10.30 5.18 -10.74
CA VAL A 135 11.75 5.10 -10.54
C VAL A 135 12.31 3.99 -11.40
N SER A 136 12.90 4.35 -12.53
CA SER A 136 13.63 3.37 -13.35
C SER A 136 14.98 3.05 -12.72
N LEU A 137 15.34 1.76 -12.69
CA LEU A 137 16.61 1.29 -12.16
C LEU A 137 17.51 0.76 -13.28
N LYS A 138 18.82 0.81 -13.06
CA LYS A 138 19.80 0.15 -13.93
C LYS A 138 19.89 -1.32 -13.55
N LEU A 139 19.47 -2.22 -14.43
CA LEU A 139 19.43 -3.68 -14.20
C LEU A 139 20.69 -4.28 -13.60
N LYS A 140 21.87 -3.77 -13.98
CA LYS A 140 23.17 -4.30 -13.50
C LYS A 140 23.60 -3.78 -12.13
N THR A 141 23.15 -2.60 -11.72
CA THR A 141 23.68 -1.92 -10.53
C THR A 141 22.62 -1.49 -9.52
N GLY A 142 21.34 -1.58 -9.87
CA GLY A 142 20.24 -1.10 -9.03
C GLY A 142 20.15 0.42 -8.88
N LYS A 143 21.11 1.18 -9.36
CA LYS A 143 21.10 2.65 -9.26
C LYS A 143 19.99 3.25 -10.10
N VAL A 144 19.43 4.36 -9.64
CA VAL A 144 18.41 5.11 -10.37
C VAL A 144 18.91 5.48 -11.78
N LYS A 145 18.07 5.24 -12.78
CA LYS A 145 18.33 5.53 -14.20
C LYS A 145 17.53 6.75 -14.63
N GLY A 146 18.24 7.84 -14.89
CA GLY A 146 17.60 9.06 -15.37
C GLY A 146 16.85 9.82 -14.27
N LYS A 147 15.84 10.57 -14.67
CA LYS A 147 15.01 11.38 -13.77
C LYS A 147 13.84 10.57 -13.25
N ILE A 148 13.56 10.64 -11.96
CA ILE A 148 12.33 10.10 -11.36
C ILE A 148 11.14 10.90 -11.90
N LYS A 149 10.13 10.22 -12.44
CA LYS A 149 8.92 10.83 -12.93
C LYS A 149 7.87 10.84 -11.85
N GLN A 150 6.92 11.76 -11.94
CA GLN A 150 5.84 11.89 -10.99
C GLN A 150 4.53 12.25 -11.68
N PHE A 151 3.41 11.80 -11.09
CA PHE A 151 2.06 12.13 -11.47
C PHE A 151 1.29 12.60 -10.23
N ASP A 152 0.76 13.82 -10.26
CA ASP A 152 0.12 14.52 -9.12
C ASP A 152 -1.33 14.94 -9.42
N TYR A 153 -1.97 14.26 -10.37
CA TYR A 153 -3.27 14.67 -10.91
C TYR A 153 -4.45 13.85 -10.38
N LEU A 154 -4.20 12.79 -9.59
CA LEU A 154 -5.26 11.87 -9.14
C LEU A 154 -6.36 12.60 -8.37
N LYS A 155 -6.02 13.53 -7.48
CA LYS A 155 -7.02 14.30 -6.71
C LYS A 155 -7.99 15.05 -7.63
N LYS A 156 -7.52 15.54 -8.80
CA LYS A 156 -8.39 16.21 -9.79
C LYS A 156 -9.25 15.22 -10.57
N ILE A 157 -8.79 13.99 -10.72
CA ILE A 157 -9.58 12.89 -11.29
C ILE A 157 -10.68 12.51 -10.30
N PHE A 158 -10.33 12.27 -9.03
CA PHE A 158 -11.30 11.92 -7.99
C PHE A 158 -12.40 12.97 -7.83
N ALA A 159 -12.06 14.27 -7.94
CA ALA A 159 -13.04 15.36 -7.86
C ALA A 159 -14.12 15.34 -8.97
N LYS A 160 -13.89 14.59 -10.04
CA LYS A 160 -14.83 14.45 -11.17
C LYS A 160 -15.47 13.07 -11.24
N ASP A 161 -14.92 12.09 -10.52
CA ASP A 161 -15.41 10.73 -10.52
C ASP A 161 -16.71 10.60 -9.72
N ASP A 162 -17.69 9.88 -10.25
CA ASP A 162 -19.01 9.80 -9.65
C ASP A 162 -19.02 9.00 -8.33
N TYR A 163 -18.09 8.08 -8.13
CA TYR A 163 -17.96 7.29 -6.91
C TYR A 163 -17.11 8.01 -5.86
N LEU A 164 -16.05 8.72 -6.26
CA LEU A 164 -15.01 9.22 -5.37
C LEU A 164 -15.20 10.69 -4.96
N LYS A 165 -15.82 11.53 -5.81
CA LYS A 165 -15.92 12.99 -5.61
C LYS A 165 -16.49 13.45 -4.28
N ARG A 166 -17.34 12.62 -3.65
CA ARG A 166 -17.98 12.94 -2.36
C ARG A 166 -17.08 12.75 -1.15
N PHE A 167 -15.91 12.11 -1.34
CA PHE A 167 -15.03 11.66 -0.28
C PHE A 167 -13.70 12.42 -0.24
N ILE A 168 -13.44 13.33 -1.21
CA ILE A 168 -12.16 14.02 -1.36
C ILE A 168 -11.83 15.00 -0.24
N ASP A 169 -12.85 15.52 0.45
CA ASP A 169 -12.71 16.46 1.56
C ASP A 169 -13.02 15.80 2.92
N ILE A 170 -13.08 14.47 2.94
CA ILE A 170 -13.25 13.68 4.15
C ILE A 170 -11.87 13.12 4.56
N PRO A 171 -11.47 13.19 5.84
CA PRO A 171 -10.25 12.56 6.32
C PRO A 171 -10.26 11.04 6.14
N SER A 172 -9.09 10.45 5.90
CA SER A 172 -8.94 9.02 5.60
C SER A 172 -9.65 8.12 6.62
N LYS A 173 -9.39 8.33 7.91
CA LYS A 173 -9.96 7.52 9.01
C LYS A 173 -11.46 7.75 9.26
N GLU A 174 -12.08 8.65 8.51
CA GLU A 174 -13.51 8.95 8.54
C GLU A 174 -14.20 8.51 7.23
N ASN A 175 -13.63 7.55 6.55
CA ASN A 175 -14.08 7.03 5.25
C ASN A 175 -13.80 7.98 4.07
N GLY A 176 -12.80 8.85 4.18
CA GLY A 176 -12.31 9.67 3.08
C GLY A 176 -11.44 8.91 2.09
N ILE A 177 -10.94 9.63 1.08
CA ILE A 177 -9.98 9.08 0.12
C ILE A 177 -8.71 8.67 0.85
N ASP A 178 -8.29 7.43 0.59
CA ASP A 178 -7.05 6.86 1.09
C ASP A 178 -6.64 5.68 0.24
N ILE A 179 -5.42 5.69 -0.29
CA ILE A 179 -4.89 4.64 -1.14
C ILE A 179 -3.76 3.96 -0.38
N GLU A 180 -3.91 2.66 -0.11
CA GLU A 180 -2.89 1.86 0.56
C GLU A 180 -2.40 0.68 -0.28
N GLY A 181 -3.10 0.33 -1.37
CA GLY A 181 -2.67 -0.74 -2.26
C GLY A 181 -2.15 -0.24 -3.60
N LEU A 182 -1.04 -0.80 -4.08
CA LEU A 182 -0.52 -0.56 -5.42
C LEU A 182 -0.01 -1.86 -6.03
N ALA A 183 -0.58 -2.24 -7.16
CA ALA A 183 -0.04 -3.33 -7.96
C ALA A 183 0.20 -2.89 -9.41
N PHE A 184 1.16 -3.53 -10.07
CA PHE A 184 1.44 -3.32 -11.49
C PHE A 184 1.24 -4.62 -12.25
N GLN A 185 0.35 -4.62 -13.24
CA GLN A 185 0.14 -5.76 -14.11
C GLN A 185 -0.24 -5.28 -15.53
N LYS A 186 0.31 -5.90 -16.57
CA LYS A 186 -0.03 -5.66 -17.98
C LYS A 186 -0.07 -4.18 -18.40
N LYS A 187 0.92 -3.38 -17.96
CA LYS A 187 1.04 -1.93 -18.18
C LYS A 187 -0.02 -1.07 -17.45
N SER A 188 -0.73 -1.62 -16.51
CA SER A 188 -1.67 -0.89 -15.69
C SER A 188 -1.22 -0.87 -14.23
N LEU A 189 -1.49 0.25 -13.59
CA LEU A 189 -1.42 0.42 -12.15
C LEU A 189 -2.83 0.16 -11.59
N PHE A 190 -2.90 -0.65 -10.55
CA PHE A 190 -4.10 -0.92 -9.78
C PHE A 190 -3.93 -0.25 -8.43
N LEU A 191 -4.77 0.74 -8.15
CA LEU A 191 -4.74 1.54 -6.95
C LEU A 191 -5.86 1.07 -6.02
N GLY A 192 -5.51 0.38 -4.95
CA GLY A 192 -6.44 -0.15 -3.97
C GLY A 192 -6.74 0.86 -2.86
N PHE A 193 -8.01 1.09 -2.57
CA PHE A 193 -8.43 2.06 -1.58
C PHE A 193 -8.65 1.43 -0.20
N ARG A 194 -8.08 2.04 0.86
CA ARG A 194 -8.54 1.84 2.22
C ARG A 194 -9.86 2.58 2.45
N GLY A 195 -9.97 3.74 1.92
CA GLY A 195 -11.19 4.54 1.93
C GLY A 195 -11.44 5.23 0.58
N PRO A 196 -12.70 5.41 0.19
CA PRO A 196 -13.92 5.06 0.91
C PRO A 196 -14.34 3.59 0.75
N ILE A 197 -15.05 3.06 1.75
CA ILE A 197 -15.88 1.86 1.60
C ILE A 197 -17.29 2.33 1.22
N LEU A 198 -17.78 1.87 0.09
CA LEU A 198 -19.07 2.29 -0.45
C LEU A 198 -20.21 1.40 0.07
N ARG A 199 -21.47 1.80 -0.24
CA ARG A 199 -22.66 1.05 0.12
C ARG A 199 -22.54 -0.42 -0.32
N GLY A 200 -22.88 -1.35 0.57
CA GLY A 200 -22.75 -2.79 0.32
C GLY A 200 -21.32 -3.32 0.53
N ASN A 201 -20.48 -2.56 1.23
CA ASN A 201 -19.08 -2.89 1.51
C ASN A 201 -18.21 -3.05 0.25
N TYR A 202 -18.53 -2.30 -0.81
CA TYR A 202 -17.71 -2.26 -2.00
C TYR A 202 -16.51 -1.32 -1.80
N VAL A 203 -15.31 -1.86 -2.00
CA VAL A 203 -14.04 -1.14 -1.92
C VAL A 203 -13.57 -0.86 -3.34
N PRO A 204 -13.28 0.40 -3.72
CA PRO A 204 -12.81 0.73 -5.05
C PRO A 204 -11.38 0.23 -5.30
N VAL A 205 -11.11 -0.14 -6.55
CA VAL A 205 -9.77 -0.27 -7.13
C VAL A 205 -9.76 0.51 -8.43
N MET A 206 -8.96 1.58 -8.50
CA MET A 206 -8.77 2.32 -9.74
C MET A 206 -7.73 1.65 -10.61
N VAL A 207 -8.07 1.42 -11.87
CA VAL A 207 -7.16 0.87 -12.88
C VAL A 207 -6.79 1.98 -13.85
N ILE A 208 -5.51 2.30 -13.96
CA ILE A 208 -4.99 3.38 -14.80
C ILE A 208 -3.73 2.93 -15.54
N SER A 209 -3.55 3.34 -16.80
CA SER A 209 -2.31 3.03 -17.54
C SER A 209 -1.09 3.65 -16.86
N SER A 210 0.01 2.89 -16.76
CA SER A 210 1.29 3.42 -16.27
C SER A 210 1.88 4.52 -17.19
N ASP A 211 1.38 4.65 -18.44
CA ASP A 211 1.79 5.68 -19.38
C ASP A 211 1.43 7.10 -18.92
N VAL A 212 0.58 7.26 -17.89
CA VAL A 212 0.30 8.56 -17.26
C VAL A 212 1.57 9.26 -16.75
N LEU A 213 2.57 8.48 -16.34
CA LEU A 213 3.87 8.97 -15.88
C LEU A 213 4.81 9.37 -17.04
N GLU A 214 4.49 8.95 -18.26
CA GLU A 214 5.23 9.26 -19.48
C GLU A 214 4.61 10.42 -20.25
N SER A 215 3.31 10.63 -20.07
CA SER A 215 2.54 11.59 -20.87
C SER A 215 2.31 12.90 -20.12
N SER A 216 2.14 13.98 -20.88
CA SER A 216 1.62 15.24 -20.35
C SER A 216 0.09 15.24 -20.19
N LYS A 217 -0.57 14.10 -20.42
CA LYS A 217 -2.03 13.96 -20.37
C LYS A 217 -2.52 14.07 -18.94
N LYS A 218 -3.20 15.17 -18.63
CA LYS A 218 -3.72 15.47 -17.27
C LYS A 218 -5.04 14.78 -16.95
N SER A 219 -5.68 14.15 -17.92
CA SER A 219 -6.93 13.42 -17.75
C SER A 219 -6.82 12.10 -18.51
N PRO A 220 -6.13 11.11 -17.94
CA PRO A 220 -6.02 9.78 -18.53
C PRO A 220 -7.36 9.05 -18.46
N ASP A 221 -7.52 8.05 -19.31
CA ASP A 221 -8.60 7.09 -19.19
C ASP A 221 -8.31 6.17 -18.00
N TYR A 222 -9.32 5.86 -17.23
CA TYR A 222 -9.26 4.97 -16.08
C TYR A 222 -10.57 4.18 -15.93
N GLU A 223 -10.53 3.13 -15.14
CA GLU A 223 -11.67 2.31 -14.76
C GLU A 223 -11.70 2.20 -13.24
N ILE A 224 -12.89 2.20 -12.63
CA ILE A 224 -13.07 1.81 -11.23
C ILE A 224 -13.69 0.43 -11.19
N ARG A 225 -13.00 -0.52 -10.58
CA ARG A 225 -13.50 -1.84 -10.22
C ARG A 225 -13.76 -1.89 -8.73
N PHE A 226 -14.60 -2.81 -8.32
CA PHE A 226 -14.97 -2.95 -6.93
C PHE A 226 -14.70 -4.36 -6.43
N VAL A 227 -14.25 -4.45 -5.17
CA VAL A 227 -14.07 -5.71 -4.45
C VAL A 227 -14.85 -5.68 -3.14
N GLN A 228 -15.11 -6.85 -2.55
CA GLN A 228 -15.69 -7.00 -1.22
C GLN A 228 -14.75 -7.87 -0.38
N LEU A 229 -14.32 -7.35 0.76
CA LEU A 229 -13.31 -7.94 1.65
C LEU A 229 -13.92 -8.19 3.05
N ASN A 230 -15.10 -8.82 3.09
CA ASN A 230 -15.81 -9.13 4.34
C ASN A 230 -16.04 -7.91 5.26
N GLY A 231 -16.24 -6.72 4.66
CA GLY A 231 -16.39 -5.46 5.39
C GLY A 231 -15.07 -4.73 5.67
N GLY A 232 -13.94 -5.32 5.34
CA GLY A 232 -12.63 -4.70 5.40
C GLY A 232 -12.34 -3.79 4.20
N ALA A 233 -11.23 -3.06 4.30
CA ALA A 233 -10.64 -2.19 3.29
C ALA A 233 -9.36 -2.80 2.73
N ILE A 234 -8.81 -2.27 1.64
CA ILE A 234 -7.51 -2.67 1.12
C ILE A 234 -6.42 -2.02 1.97
N ARG A 235 -5.49 -2.86 2.49
CA ARG A 235 -4.32 -2.41 3.27
C ARG A 235 -3.03 -2.49 2.46
N ASP A 236 -2.93 -3.39 1.52
CA ASP A 236 -1.93 -3.45 0.45
C ASP A 236 -2.37 -4.48 -0.60
N MET A 237 -1.74 -4.45 -1.75
CA MET A 237 -1.97 -5.43 -2.81
C MET A 237 -0.74 -5.65 -3.69
N THR A 238 -0.58 -6.89 -4.16
CA THR A 238 0.50 -7.26 -5.08
C THR A 238 -0.03 -8.13 -6.21
N ALA A 239 0.56 -8.01 -7.41
CA ALA A 239 0.16 -8.81 -8.56
C ALA A 239 0.76 -10.23 -8.50
N VAL A 240 -0.04 -11.20 -8.95
CA VAL A 240 0.35 -12.58 -9.24
C VAL A 240 -0.01 -12.92 -10.69
N GLU A 241 0.37 -14.10 -11.19
CA GLU A 241 0.17 -14.46 -12.59
C GLU A 241 -1.29 -14.28 -13.04
N ASP A 242 -2.24 -14.81 -12.27
CA ASP A 242 -3.66 -14.87 -12.62
C ASP A 242 -4.54 -13.84 -11.88
N GLY A 243 -3.93 -12.86 -11.19
CA GLY A 243 -4.70 -11.88 -10.43
C GLY A 243 -3.87 -11.09 -9.43
N PHE A 244 -4.40 -10.96 -8.23
CA PHE A 244 -3.81 -10.15 -7.15
C PHE A 244 -3.97 -10.85 -5.80
N LEU A 245 -2.97 -10.67 -4.94
CA LEU A 245 -3.14 -10.89 -3.50
C LEU A 245 -3.40 -9.53 -2.83
N ILE A 246 -4.39 -9.50 -1.95
CA ILE A 246 -4.82 -8.29 -1.24
C ILE A 246 -4.75 -8.57 0.26
N ILE A 247 -4.12 -7.69 1.03
CA ILE A 247 -4.36 -7.61 2.47
C ILE A 247 -5.66 -6.81 2.67
N GLY A 248 -6.68 -7.48 3.22
CA GLY A 248 -7.89 -6.83 3.71
C GLY A 248 -7.79 -6.58 5.21
N GLY A 249 -8.26 -5.42 5.67
CA GLY A 249 -8.20 -5.08 7.09
C GLY A 249 -9.11 -3.91 7.47
N PRO A 250 -9.03 -3.41 8.70
CA PRO A 250 -9.84 -2.28 9.15
C PRO A 250 -9.60 -1.01 8.32
N MET A 251 -10.66 -0.26 8.05
CA MET A 251 -10.59 1.05 7.41
C MET A 251 -10.06 2.13 8.37
N GLY A 252 -10.43 2.06 9.64
CA GLY A 252 -10.04 3.02 10.68
C GLY A 252 -9.04 2.44 11.69
N ASP A 253 -8.84 3.16 12.80
CA ASP A 253 -7.91 2.77 13.87
C ASP A 253 -8.45 1.66 14.80
N ALA A 254 -9.71 1.28 14.67
CA ALA A 254 -10.29 0.22 15.50
C ALA A 254 -9.63 -1.12 15.19
N PRO A 255 -9.32 -1.94 16.21
CA PRO A 255 -8.86 -3.31 15.99
C PRO A 255 -9.88 -4.08 15.15
N GLY A 256 -9.40 -4.92 14.26
CA GLY A 256 -10.26 -5.75 13.42
C GLY A 256 -9.49 -6.89 12.77
N PRO A 257 -10.19 -7.80 12.11
CA PRO A 257 -9.56 -8.90 11.43
C PRO A 257 -8.77 -8.42 10.22
N TYR A 258 -7.65 -9.10 9.96
CA TYR A 258 -6.90 -9.01 8.73
C TYR A 258 -6.98 -10.33 7.98
N GLY A 259 -6.97 -10.26 6.64
CA GLY A 259 -6.96 -11.46 5.81
C GLY A 259 -6.21 -11.25 4.52
N ILE A 260 -5.72 -12.34 3.95
CA ILE A 260 -5.14 -12.38 2.61
C ILE A 260 -6.23 -12.90 1.68
N TYR A 261 -6.54 -12.11 0.66
CA TYR A 261 -7.53 -12.44 -0.35
C TYR A 261 -6.85 -12.61 -1.70
N PHE A 262 -7.30 -13.59 -2.47
CA PHE A 262 -7.05 -13.62 -3.91
C PHE A 262 -8.18 -12.87 -4.63
N TRP A 263 -7.82 -12.06 -5.61
CA TRP A 263 -8.74 -11.38 -6.52
C TRP A 263 -8.30 -11.62 -7.96
N ASP A 264 -9.22 -12.08 -8.81
CA ASP A 264 -8.96 -12.37 -10.22
C ASP A 264 -8.88 -11.12 -11.12
N GLY A 265 -9.05 -9.93 -10.55
CA GLY A 265 -9.03 -8.64 -11.25
C GLY A 265 -10.36 -8.22 -11.83
N THR A 266 -11.42 -9.00 -11.74
CA THR A 266 -12.73 -8.65 -12.28
C THR A 266 -13.55 -7.77 -11.33
N ASP A 267 -14.42 -6.94 -11.90
CA ASP A 267 -15.35 -6.10 -11.12
C ASP A 267 -16.45 -6.95 -10.48
N MET A 268 -16.64 -6.80 -9.17
CA MET A 268 -17.62 -7.57 -8.38
C MET A 268 -19.03 -6.98 -8.36
N VAL A 269 -19.29 -5.85 -9.00
CA VAL A 269 -20.62 -5.27 -9.00
C VAL A 269 -21.59 -6.14 -9.81
N TYR A 270 -22.62 -6.63 -9.13
CA TYR A 270 -23.64 -7.50 -9.74
C TYR A 270 -24.71 -6.69 -10.47
N GLY A 271 -25.35 -7.37 -11.43
CA GLY A 271 -26.53 -6.87 -12.13
C GLY A 271 -27.27 -8.00 -12.82
N THR A 272 -28.53 -7.79 -13.19
CA THR A 272 -29.33 -8.79 -13.93
C THR A 272 -28.79 -9.05 -15.34
N ASP A 273 -27.97 -8.13 -15.85
CA ASP A 273 -27.26 -8.16 -17.13
C ASP A 273 -25.88 -8.81 -17.04
N ARG A 274 -25.43 -9.19 -15.85
CA ARG A 274 -24.14 -9.84 -15.62
C ARG A 274 -24.32 -11.20 -14.98
N PRO A 275 -23.63 -12.24 -15.44
CA PRO A 275 -23.60 -13.50 -14.74
C PRO A 275 -22.96 -13.28 -13.35
N VAL A 276 -23.52 -13.93 -12.33
CA VAL A 276 -22.88 -13.99 -11.01
C VAL A 276 -21.53 -14.66 -11.17
N PRO A 277 -20.41 -14.05 -10.74
CA PRO A 277 -19.10 -14.69 -10.81
C PRO A 277 -19.13 -16.03 -10.10
N THR A 278 -18.74 -17.06 -10.78
CA THR A 278 -18.57 -18.40 -10.20
C THR A 278 -17.26 -18.97 -10.73
N PRO A 279 -16.30 -19.28 -9.88
CA PRO A 279 -16.19 -18.98 -8.45
C PRO A 279 -16.12 -17.49 -8.15
N SER A 280 -16.26 -17.12 -6.88
CA SER A 280 -16.18 -15.73 -6.43
C SER A 280 -14.90 -15.04 -6.96
N ALA A 281 -15.05 -13.84 -7.52
CA ALA A 281 -13.92 -13.04 -8.00
C ALA A 281 -12.90 -12.72 -6.90
N VAL A 282 -13.34 -12.73 -5.63
CA VAL A 282 -12.50 -12.56 -4.44
C VAL A 282 -12.69 -13.76 -3.51
N VAL A 283 -11.59 -14.36 -3.08
CA VAL A 283 -11.56 -15.51 -2.17
C VAL A 283 -10.66 -15.19 -0.98
N LEU A 284 -11.17 -15.31 0.24
CA LEU A 284 -10.33 -15.28 1.44
C LEU A 284 -9.47 -16.56 1.46
N LEU A 285 -8.16 -16.40 1.42
CA LEU A 285 -7.21 -17.50 1.45
C LEU A 285 -6.74 -17.81 2.86
N GLU A 286 -6.48 -16.77 3.66
CA GLU A 286 -5.91 -16.92 5.01
C GLU A 286 -6.28 -15.72 5.89
N GLU A 287 -6.46 -15.96 7.20
CA GLU A 287 -6.56 -14.91 8.20
C GLU A 287 -5.18 -14.56 8.75
N ILE A 288 -4.91 -13.27 8.96
CA ILE A 288 -3.67 -12.78 9.53
C ILE A 288 -3.92 -12.42 10.99
N ILE A 289 -3.11 -12.99 11.90
CA ILE A 289 -3.00 -12.55 13.28
C ILE A 289 -1.71 -11.73 13.38
N PRO A 290 -1.79 -10.38 13.39
CA PRO A 290 -0.60 -9.56 13.46
C PRO A 290 0.18 -9.79 14.74
N PRO A 291 1.52 -9.72 14.70
CA PRO A 291 2.36 -9.85 15.89
C PRO A 291 2.11 -8.69 16.86
N VAL A 292 2.47 -8.92 18.12
CA VAL A 292 2.43 -7.90 19.18
C VAL A 292 3.84 -7.37 19.39
N GLY A 293 4.00 -6.05 19.22
CA GLY A 293 5.26 -5.35 19.38
C GLY A 293 5.56 -4.94 20.83
N ALA A 294 6.58 -4.12 20.97
CA ALA A 294 6.97 -3.55 22.26
C ALA A 294 5.83 -2.70 22.87
N GLY A 295 5.65 -2.78 24.18
CA GLY A 295 4.59 -2.03 24.85
C GLY A 295 3.17 -2.53 24.57
N SER A 296 3.01 -3.77 24.08
CA SER A 296 1.73 -4.40 23.74
C SER A 296 1.00 -3.73 22.54
N ALA A 297 1.70 -2.95 21.72
CA ALA A 297 1.15 -2.44 20.48
C ALA A 297 0.85 -3.60 19.53
N GLN A 298 -0.38 -3.70 19.04
CA GLN A 298 -0.73 -4.69 18.05
C GLN A 298 -0.28 -4.20 16.67
N GLY A 299 0.47 -5.03 15.94
CA GLY A 299 0.88 -4.74 14.57
C GLY A 299 -0.33 -4.61 13.64
N LYS A 300 -0.15 -3.84 12.58
CA LYS A 300 -1.12 -3.74 11.50
C LYS A 300 -0.47 -4.30 10.23
N ALA A 301 -1.11 -5.26 9.57
CA ALA A 301 -0.59 -5.79 8.31
C ALA A 301 -0.79 -4.74 7.21
N GLU A 302 0.32 -4.17 6.72
CA GLU A 302 0.30 -3.02 5.80
C GLU A 302 1.18 -3.19 4.56
N GLY A 303 1.94 -4.29 4.45
CA GLY A 303 2.67 -4.55 3.22
C GLY A 303 2.75 -6.02 2.87
N ILE A 304 2.53 -6.36 1.60
CA ILE A 304 2.64 -7.72 1.06
C ILE A 304 3.42 -7.73 -0.24
N THR A 305 4.36 -8.65 -0.36
CA THR A 305 5.05 -8.90 -1.63
C THR A 305 5.26 -10.38 -1.88
N VAL A 306 5.19 -10.80 -3.14
CA VAL A 306 5.44 -12.19 -3.55
C VAL A 306 6.93 -12.37 -3.75
N LEU A 307 7.53 -13.33 -3.01
CA LEU A 307 8.92 -13.75 -3.22
C LEU A 307 9.02 -14.86 -4.26
N GLU A 308 8.01 -15.74 -4.29
CA GLU A 308 7.96 -16.87 -5.22
C GLU A 308 6.50 -17.27 -5.45
N GLU A 309 6.16 -17.50 -6.70
CA GLU A 309 4.89 -18.10 -7.11
C GLU A 309 5.15 -19.53 -7.61
N THR A 310 4.46 -20.50 -7.04
CA THR A 310 4.57 -21.92 -7.39
C THR A 310 3.28 -22.42 -8.03
N ALA A 311 3.27 -23.64 -8.52
CA ALA A 311 2.05 -24.26 -9.05
C ALA A 311 0.94 -24.41 -8.00
N THR A 312 1.28 -24.49 -6.71
CA THR A 312 0.34 -24.79 -5.61
C THR A 312 0.12 -23.65 -4.64
N GLY A 313 0.89 -22.57 -4.74
CA GLY A 313 0.77 -21.47 -3.78
C GLY A 313 1.76 -20.33 -4.00
N TYR A 314 1.72 -19.40 -3.09
CA TYR A 314 2.54 -18.19 -3.06
C TYR A 314 3.39 -18.16 -1.79
N ASN A 315 4.69 -17.95 -1.93
CA ASN A 315 5.55 -17.57 -0.81
C ASN A 315 5.59 -16.05 -0.76
N VAL A 316 4.95 -15.49 0.26
CA VAL A 316 4.80 -14.04 0.41
C VAL A 316 5.50 -13.54 1.66
N LEU A 317 6.01 -12.32 1.61
CA LEU A 317 6.52 -11.60 2.74
C LEU A 317 5.50 -10.54 3.16
N ILE A 318 5.14 -10.54 4.45
CA ILE A 318 4.22 -9.57 5.05
C ILE A 318 5.01 -8.73 6.03
N ILE A 319 4.78 -7.42 6.02
CA ILE A 319 5.30 -6.47 7.01
C ILE A 319 4.15 -5.81 7.77
N TYR A 320 4.47 -5.31 8.96
CA TYR A 320 3.49 -4.77 9.90
C TYR A 320 3.93 -3.39 10.40
N ASP A 321 3.05 -2.40 10.30
CA ASP A 321 3.17 -1.14 11.02
C ASP A 321 3.10 -1.39 12.54
N SER A 322 3.71 -0.51 13.32
CA SER A 322 3.84 -0.56 14.79
C SER A 322 4.70 -1.73 15.31
N ILE A 323 5.46 -2.40 14.43
CA ILE A 323 6.40 -3.46 14.78
C ILE A 323 7.81 -3.08 14.33
N LYS A 324 8.77 -3.23 15.22
CA LYS A 324 10.18 -2.92 14.92
C LYS A 324 10.65 -3.61 13.64
N ASP A 325 11.28 -2.85 12.75
CA ASP A 325 11.78 -3.29 11.45
C ASP A 325 10.67 -3.92 10.57
N GLY A 326 9.40 -3.56 10.83
CA GLY A 326 8.22 -4.11 10.15
C GLY A 326 7.86 -5.54 10.54
N GLY A 327 8.58 -6.19 11.46
CA GLY A 327 8.33 -7.57 11.91
C GLY A 327 8.12 -8.57 10.75
N PRO A 328 8.98 -8.61 9.71
CA PRO A 328 8.69 -9.30 8.47
C PRO A 328 8.52 -10.81 8.65
N GLN A 329 7.41 -11.36 8.15
CA GLN A 329 7.07 -12.77 8.23
C GLN A 329 6.92 -13.38 6.84
N LEU A 330 7.56 -14.52 6.61
CA LEU A 330 7.41 -15.33 5.40
C LEU A 330 6.23 -16.30 5.58
N TRP A 331 5.26 -16.22 4.68
CA TRP A 331 4.08 -17.06 4.66
C TRP A 331 4.02 -17.92 3.41
N HIS A 332 3.46 -19.12 3.55
CA HIS A 332 3.03 -19.91 2.40
C HIS A 332 1.49 -19.90 2.32
N ILE A 333 0.98 -19.38 1.22
CA ILE A 333 -0.45 -19.23 0.95
C ILE A 333 -0.81 -20.15 -0.22
N PRO A 334 -1.72 -21.13 -0.05
CA PRO A 334 -2.15 -21.97 -1.16
C PRO A 334 -2.92 -21.16 -2.21
N LYS A 335 -2.83 -21.56 -3.47
CA LYS A 335 -3.70 -21.01 -4.53
C LYS A 335 -5.15 -21.41 -4.29
N PRO A 336 -6.13 -20.57 -4.70
CA PRO A 336 -7.56 -20.85 -4.54
C PRO A 336 -8.01 -22.08 -5.33
#